data_f2cd8dba7e42e02088174f2ecfc61ab0
#
_entry.id   f2cd8dba7e42e02088174f2ecfc61ab0
#
_cell.length_a   1.000
_cell.length_b   1.000
_cell.length_c   1.000
_cell.angle_alpha   90.00
_cell.angle_beta   90.00
_cell.angle_gamma   90.00
#
_symmetry.space_group_name_H-M   'P 1'
#
loop_
_entity.id
_entity.type
_entity.pdbx_description
1 polymer ?
#
loop_
_entity_poly.entity_id
_entity_poly.type
_entity_poly.pdbx_seq_one_letter_code
_entity_poly.pdbx_strand_id
1 'polypeptide(L)'
;MTVHQERQKRRLHVGCGVQLVPGFVNMDADASIPGVDLTGSVEDLSRFAENEFDEIYISHVLEHVPYAQVPRVLAGLHRVLSQGGALRISVPDLDRICRLYVDHIDWFAPPHNPWLGILYGGQVNDYDFHKGGFNFRYLEGLLRASGFASVTEVPPTEEFGIRDGSFSNRPFGPVSLNVTATKGAARVREAPFCHTALEKGLLLAERALEIGLRVIVRIRLALIRRRSAPGRTR
;
A
#
# COMPACT_ATOMS: atom_id res chain seq x y z
N MET A 1 3.85 -1.30 -48.52
CA MET A 1 2.95 -1.37 -47.38
C MET A 1 3.63 -2.19 -46.29
N THR A 2 4.24 -1.53 -45.30
CA THR A 2 4.92 -2.21 -44.19
C THR A 2 3.84 -2.61 -43.20
N VAL A 3 3.53 -3.90 -43.13
CA VAL A 3 2.66 -4.45 -42.12
C VAL A 3 3.40 -4.30 -40.78
N HIS A 4 3.04 -3.32 -39.99
CA HIS A 4 3.43 -3.27 -38.58
C HIS A 4 2.79 -4.47 -37.89
N GLN A 5 3.54 -5.52 -37.69
CA GLN A 5 3.18 -6.62 -36.83
C GLN A 5 3.09 -6.02 -35.42
N GLU A 6 1.84 -5.83 -34.90
CA GLU A 6 1.63 -5.37 -33.54
C GLU A 6 2.35 -6.36 -32.61
N ARG A 7 3.34 -5.88 -31.86
CA ARG A 7 4.03 -6.67 -30.84
C ARG A 7 2.97 -7.13 -29.84
N GLN A 8 2.84 -8.42 -29.61
CA GLN A 8 1.96 -8.98 -28.61
C GLN A 8 2.31 -8.36 -27.24
N LYS A 9 1.32 -7.77 -26.57
CA LYS A 9 1.48 -7.16 -25.24
C LYS A 9 1.99 -8.22 -24.28
N ARG A 10 3.07 -7.89 -23.57
CA ARG A 10 3.64 -8.73 -22.51
C ARG A 10 3.19 -8.20 -21.14
N ARG A 11 2.61 -9.06 -20.34
CA ARG A 11 1.98 -8.68 -19.06
C ARG A 11 2.54 -9.53 -17.91
N LEU A 12 2.68 -8.95 -16.73
CA LEU A 12 3.18 -9.62 -15.54
C LEU A 12 2.19 -9.49 -14.40
N HIS A 13 1.82 -10.62 -13.80
CA HIS A 13 1.04 -10.68 -12.56
C HIS A 13 1.96 -11.15 -11.44
N VAL A 14 2.23 -10.29 -10.46
CA VAL A 14 3.16 -10.57 -9.35
C VAL A 14 2.38 -10.82 -8.07
N GLY A 15 2.76 -11.87 -7.34
CA GLY A 15 2.02 -12.33 -6.16
C GLY A 15 0.66 -12.89 -6.56
N CYS A 16 0.67 -13.71 -7.61
CA CYS A 16 -0.57 -14.20 -8.22
C CYS A 16 -1.36 -15.14 -7.30
N GLY A 17 -0.72 -15.74 -6.29
CA GLY A 17 -1.36 -16.75 -5.50
C GLY A 17 -1.99 -17.82 -6.37
N VAL A 18 -3.19 -18.24 -6.01
CA VAL A 18 -3.99 -19.19 -6.80
C VAL A 18 -4.83 -18.52 -7.90
N GLN A 19 -4.77 -17.21 -8.03
CA GLN A 19 -5.54 -16.41 -8.99
C GLN A 19 -4.73 -16.16 -10.27
N LEU A 20 -4.55 -17.19 -11.07
CA LEU A 20 -3.81 -17.07 -12.33
C LEU A 20 -4.60 -16.25 -13.36
N VAL A 21 -3.95 -15.24 -13.94
CA VAL A 21 -4.55 -14.38 -14.97
C VAL A 21 -4.14 -14.87 -16.35
N PRO A 22 -5.07 -15.29 -17.22
CA PRO A 22 -4.75 -15.69 -18.58
C PRO A 22 -4.07 -14.58 -19.37
N GLY A 23 -3.00 -14.90 -20.10
CA GLY A 23 -2.25 -13.95 -20.91
C GLY A 23 -1.26 -13.08 -20.12
N PHE A 24 -1.11 -13.32 -18.84
CA PHE A 24 -0.03 -12.79 -18.02
C PHE A 24 1.04 -13.85 -17.75
N VAL A 25 2.25 -13.41 -17.50
CA VAL A 25 3.25 -14.21 -16.80
C VAL A 25 2.90 -14.15 -15.32
N ASN A 26 2.40 -15.26 -14.76
CA ASN A 26 1.99 -15.34 -13.36
C ASN A 26 3.20 -15.70 -12.50
N MET A 27 3.57 -14.81 -11.59
CA MET A 27 4.74 -14.97 -10.72
C MET A 27 4.31 -14.94 -9.24
N ASP A 28 4.82 -15.88 -8.46
CA ASP A 28 4.65 -15.87 -7.01
C ASP A 28 5.94 -16.28 -6.28
N ALA A 29 6.09 -15.83 -5.03
CA ALA A 29 7.21 -16.23 -4.19
C ALA A 29 7.09 -17.66 -3.66
N ASP A 30 5.86 -18.15 -3.51
CA ASP A 30 5.57 -19.51 -3.07
C ASP A 30 5.61 -20.50 -4.23
N ALA A 31 6.68 -21.27 -4.30
CA ALA A 31 6.87 -22.31 -5.33
C ALA A 31 5.86 -23.47 -5.23
N SER A 32 5.12 -23.59 -4.15
CA SER A 32 4.13 -24.68 -3.95
C SER A 32 2.80 -24.41 -4.65
N ILE A 33 2.56 -23.18 -5.15
CA ILE A 33 1.32 -22.81 -5.82
C ILE A 33 1.27 -23.42 -7.22
N PRO A 34 0.27 -24.27 -7.52
CA PRO A 34 0.18 -24.93 -8.82
C PRO A 34 -0.10 -23.93 -9.94
N GLY A 35 0.56 -24.11 -11.08
CA GLY A 35 0.29 -23.36 -12.32
C GLY A 35 0.97 -21.99 -12.40
N VAL A 36 1.82 -21.63 -11.44
CA VAL A 36 2.66 -20.43 -11.49
C VAL A 36 3.68 -20.58 -12.63
N ASP A 37 3.79 -19.57 -13.49
CA ASP A 37 4.73 -19.59 -14.60
C ASP A 37 6.18 -19.36 -14.12
N LEU A 38 6.35 -18.54 -13.07
CA LEU A 38 7.65 -18.20 -12.49
C LEU A 38 7.60 -18.14 -10.97
N THR A 39 8.55 -18.79 -10.31
CA THR A 39 8.78 -18.55 -8.87
C THR A 39 9.72 -17.38 -8.69
N GLY A 40 9.31 -16.38 -7.89
CA GLY A 40 10.10 -15.19 -7.62
C GLY A 40 9.37 -14.16 -6.78
N SER A 41 10.14 -13.28 -6.14
CA SER A 41 9.62 -12.20 -5.28
C SER A 41 9.55 -10.87 -6.03
N VAL A 42 8.57 -10.03 -5.67
CA VAL A 42 8.50 -8.63 -6.12
C VAL A 42 9.72 -7.82 -5.71
N GLU A 43 10.45 -8.26 -4.70
CA GLU A 43 11.68 -7.61 -4.21
C GLU A 43 12.89 -7.84 -5.14
N ASP A 44 12.82 -8.86 -6.03
CA ASP A 44 13.87 -9.15 -7.01
C ASP A 44 13.30 -9.39 -8.41
N LEU A 45 13.30 -8.33 -9.20
CA LEU A 45 12.91 -8.34 -10.62
C LEU A 45 14.12 -8.30 -11.55
N SER A 46 15.33 -8.63 -11.07
CA SER A 46 16.59 -8.55 -11.83
C SER A 46 16.62 -9.46 -13.07
N ARG A 47 15.87 -10.56 -13.03
CA ARG A 47 15.74 -11.50 -14.16
C ARG A 47 15.05 -10.92 -15.38
N PHE A 48 14.28 -9.83 -15.21
CA PHE A 48 13.56 -9.17 -16.30
C PHE A 48 14.37 -8.02 -16.88
N ALA A 49 14.29 -7.85 -18.20
CA ALA A 49 14.90 -6.73 -18.90
C ALA A 49 14.18 -5.40 -18.58
N GLU A 50 14.84 -4.28 -18.87
CA GLU A 50 14.19 -2.98 -18.84
C GLU A 50 13.10 -2.88 -19.92
N ASN A 51 11.98 -2.24 -19.59
CA ASN A 51 10.86 -2.04 -20.52
C ASN A 51 10.28 -3.34 -21.09
N GLU A 52 10.30 -4.41 -20.33
CA GLU A 52 9.89 -5.74 -20.78
C GLU A 52 8.37 -5.91 -20.83
N PHE A 53 7.64 -5.29 -19.88
CA PHE A 53 6.20 -5.49 -19.72
C PHE A 53 5.40 -4.24 -20.08
N ASP A 54 4.30 -4.44 -20.80
CA ASP A 54 3.38 -3.36 -21.16
C ASP A 54 2.34 -3.11 -20.05
N GLU A 55 2.14 -4.10 -19.17
CA GLU A 55 1.25 -4.01 -18.02
C GLU A 55 1.76 -4.91 -16.89
N ILE A 56 1.69 -4.39 -15.67
CA ILE A 56 2.01 -5.14 -14.44
C ILE A 56 0.81 -5.03 -13.51
N TYR A 57 0.40 -6.16 -12.95
CA TYR A 57 -0.65 -6.25 -11.96
C TYR A 57 -0.08 -6.82 -10.66
N ILE A 58 -0.32 -6.11 -9.55
CA ILE A 58 0.01 -6.57 -8.20
C ILE A 58 -1.20 -6.30 -7.30
N SER A 59 -1.69 -7.33 -6.64
CA SER A 59 -2.87 -7.23 -5.78
C SER A 59 -2.56 -7.88 -4.44
N HIS A 60 -2.63 -7.09 -3.38
CA HIS A 60 -2.33 -7.52 -2.01
C HIS A 60 -0.95 -8.20 -1.88
N VAL A 61 0.08 -7.48 -2.36
CA VAL A 61 1.49 -7.89 -2.32
C VAL A 61 2.36 -6.84 -1.63
N LEU A 62 2.11 -5.55 -1.92
CA LEU A 62 3.01 -4.49 -1.50
C LEU A 62 3.02 -4.30 0.03
N GLU A 63 1.92 -4.60 0.71
CA GLU A 63 1.82 -4.59 2.17
C GLU A 63 2.68 -5.66 2.86
N HIS A 64 3.05 -6.72 2.13
CA HIS A 64 3.94 -7.78 2.62
C HIS A 64 5.43 -7.42 2.49
N VAL A 65 5.75 -6.36 1.75
CA VAL A 65 7.11 -5.82 1.63
C VAL A 65 7.44 -4.96 2.85
N PRO A 66 8.62 -5.12 3.47
CA PRO A 66 9.06 -4.20 4.51
C PRO A 66 9.02 -2.75 4.01
N TYR A 67 8.38 -1.84 4.77
CA TYR A 67 8.13 -0.46 4.31
C TYR A 67 9.40 0.28 3.85
N ALA A 68 10.56 -0.03 4.44
CA ALA A 68 11.84 0.55 4.02
C ALA A 68 12.32 0.08 2.63
N GLN A 69 11.79 -1.05 2.14
CA GLN A 69 12.15 -1.63 0.82
C GLN A 69 11.15 -1.24 -0.27
N VAL A 70 9.97 -0.74 0.06
CA VAL A 70 8.92 -0.38 -0.90
C VAL A 70 9.44 0.57 -2.01
N PRO A 71 10.23 1.63 -1.72
CA PRO A 71 10.77 2.48 -2.79
C PRO A 71 11.62 1.72 -3.80
N ARG A 72 12.44 0.76 -3.35
CA ARG A 72 13.26 -0.10 -4.21
C ARG A 72 12.40 -1.01 -5.07
N VAL A 73 11.36 -1.60 -4.51
CA VAL A 73 10.40 -2.45 -5.22
C VAL A 73 9.71 -1.65 -6.32
N LEU A 74 9.18 -0.46 -6.00
CA LEU A 74 8.52 0.41 -6.97
C LEU A 74 9.46 0.87 -8.08
N ALA A 75 10.73 1.15 -7.78
CA ALA A 75 11.75 1.45 -8.79
C ALA A 75 12.03 0.23 -9.69
N GLY A 76 12.03 -0.99 -9.12
CA GLY A 76 12.14 -2.23 -9.88
C GLY A 76 10.97 -2.45 -10.83
N LEU A 77 9.75 -2.26 -10.36
CA LEU A 77 8.53 -2.32 -11.18
C LEU A 77 8.55 -1.27 -12.30
N HIS A 78 8.95 -0.02 -11.97
CA HIS A 78 9.10 1.03 -12.97
C HIS A 78 10.15 0.68 -14.03
N ARG A 79 11.30 0.09 -13.65
CA ARG A 79 12.34 -0.31 -14.57
C ARG A 79 11.85 -1.32 -15.59
N VAL A 80 11.15 -2.37 -15.16
CA VAL A 80 10.71 -3.45 -16.05
C VAL A 80 9.45 -3.10 -16.84
N LEU A 81 8.71 -2.06 -16.48
CA LEU A 81 7.54 -1.56 -17.20
C LEU A 81 7.98 -0.78 -18.44
N SER A 82 7.31 -0.98 -19.58
CA SER A 82 7.53 -0.26 -20.82
C SER A 82 7.13 1.21 -20.73
N GLN A 83 7.68 2.07 -21.57
CA GLN A 83 7.20 3.45 -21.71
C GLN A 83 5.71 3.46 -22.12
N GLY A 84 4.91 4.23 -21.41
CA GLY A 84 3.46 4.24 -21.57
C GLY A 84 2.73 3.04 -20.94
N GLY A 85 3.48 2.09 -20.38
CA GLY A 85 2.93 0.92 -19.72
C GLY A 85 2.20 1.28 -18.40
N ALA A 86 1.31 0.39 -17.96
CA ALA A 86 0.48 0.57 -16.78
C ALA A 86 0.88 -0.39 -15.65
N LEU A 87 1.04 0.15 -14.45
CA LEU A 87 1.14 -0.59 -13.20
C LEU A 87 -0.20 -0.46 -12.46
N ARG A 88 -0.84 -1.59 -12.19
CA ARG A 88 -2.07 -1.67 -11.39
C ARG A 88 -1.75 -2.27 -10.04
N ILE A 89 -2.10 -1.54 -8.98
CA ILE A 89 -1.82 -1.91 -7.59
C ILE A 89 -3.11 -1.96 -6.81
N SER A 90 -3.29 -3.01 -6.03
CA SER A 90 -4.29 -3.07 -4.97
C SER A 90 -3.61 -3.35 -3.63
N VAL A 91 -3.99 -2.61 -2.59
CA VAL A 91 -3.51 -2.77 -1.21
C VAL A 91 -4.63 -2.49 -0.22
N PRO A 92 -4.57 -2.94 1.03
CA PRO A 92 -5.48 -2.49 2.07
C PRO A 92 -5.42 -0.96 2.22
N ASP A 93 -6.59 -0.30 2.21
CA ASP A 93 -6.70 1.15 2.39
C ASP A 93 -6.69 1.50 3.88
N LEU A 94 -5.56 1.94 4.39
CA LEU A 94 -5.38 2.24 5.81
C LEU A 94 -6.36 3.32 6.29
N ASP A 95 -6.64 4.35 5.49
CA ASP A 95 -7.57 5.43 5.87
C ASP A 95 -9.00 4.89 6.03
N ARG A 96 -9.45 4.06 5.09
CA ARG A 96 -10.77 3.41 5.15
C ARG A 96 -10.87 2.45 6.32
N ILE A 97 -9.86 1.62 6.52
CA ILE A 97 -9.80 0.64 7.61
C ILE A 97 -9.83 1.35 8.96
N CYS A 98 -9.04 2.42 9.16
CA CYS A 98 -9.04 3.18 10.41
C CYS A 98 -10.40 3.82 10.69
N ARG A 99 -11.08 4.39 9.69
CA ARG A 99 -12.44 4.94 9.85
C ARG A 99 -13.42 3.86 10.23
N LEU A 100 -13.44 2.75 9.51
CA LEU A 100 -14.32 1.62 9.81
C LEU A 100 -14.08 1.07 11.23
N TYR A 101 -12.80 1.02 11.65
CA TYR A 101 -12.45 0.62 13.01
C TYR A 101 -13.07 1.53 14.05
N VAL A 102 -12.94 2.85 13.88
CA VAL A 102 -13.47 3.84 14.84
C VAL A 102 -15.01 3.84 14.86
N ASP A 103 -15.63 3.73 13.67
CA ASP A 103 -17.09 3.78 13.53
C ASP A 103 -17.78 2.51 14.05
N HIS A 104 -17.05 1.39 14.13
CA HIS A 104 -17.60 0.08 14.47
C HIS A 104 -16.80 -0.64 15.57
N ILE A 105 -16.31 0.11 16.54
CA ILE A 105 -15.42 -0.40 17.60
C ILE A 105 -16.02 -1.56 18.39
N ASP A 106 -17.35 -1.59 18.55
CA ASP A 106 -18.06 -2.64 19.27
C ASP A 106 -18.00 -4.02 18.58
N TRP A 107 -17.61 -4.07 17.33
CA TRP A 107 -17.38 -5.31 16.56
C TRP A 107 -16.11 -6.06 16.97
N PHE A 108 -15.30 -5.48 17.84
CA PHE A 108 -14.01 -6.02 18.27
C PHE A 108 -14.08 -6.93 19.50
N ALA A 109 -15.29 -7.31 19.92
CA ALA A 109 -15.44 -8.25 21.02
C ALA A 109 -15.04 -9.68 20.59
N PRO A 110 -14.25 -10.40 21.44
CA PRO A 110 -13.98 -11.81 21.16
C PRO A 110 -15.28 -12.61 20.97
N PRO A 111 -15.30 -13.65 20.08
CA PRO A 111 -14.15 -14.24 19.39
C PRO A 111 -13.86 -13.61 17.99
N HIS A 112 -14.60 -12.58 17.57
CA HIS A 112 -14.51 -12.03 16.23
C HIS A 112 -13.59 -10.80 16.18
N ASN A 113 -12.48 -10.90 15.48
CA ASN A 113 -11.62 -9.76 15.18
C ASN A 113 -11.22 -9.74 13.70
N PRO A 114 -12.15 -9.35 12.80
CA PRO A 114 -11.90 -9.36 11.35
C PRO A 114 -10.81 -8.36 10.93
N TRP A 115 -10.51 -7.38 11.79
CA TRP A 115 -9.55 -6.33 11.50
C TRP A 115 -8.10 -6.77 11.65
N LEU A 116 -7.81 -7.73 12.53
CA LEU A 116 -6.44 -8.22 12.71
C LEU A 116 -5.87 -8.76 11.40
N GLY A 117 -6.63 -9.58 10.68
CA GLY A 117 -6.20 -10.10 9.39
C GLY A 117 -6.00 -9.01 8.32
N ILE A 118 -6.87 -7.99 8.31
CA ILE A 118 -6.74 -6.88 7.36
C ILE A 118 -5.53 -5.99 7.68
N LEU A 119 -5.26 -5.74 8.97
CA LEU A 119 -4.16 -4.88 9.40
C LEU A 119 -2.81 -5.60 9.43
N TYR A 120 -2.79 -6.86 9.85
CA TYR A 120 -1.54 -7.57 10.13
C TYR A 120 -1.30 -8.79 9.24
N GLY A 121 -2.20 -9.08 8.30
CA GLY A 121 -2.20 -10.30 7.49
C GLY A 121 -2.85 -11.47 8.21
N GLY A 122 -3.12 -12.53 7.49
CA GLY A 122 -3.71 -13.75 8.03
C GLY A 122 -2.73 -14.57 8.88
N GLN A 123 -1.43 -14.34 8.70
CA GLN A 123 -0.32 -14.96 9.44
C GLN A 123 -0.33 -16.48 9.39
N VAL A 124 -0.81 -17.04 8.27
CA VAL A 124 -0.89 -18.51 8.07
C VAL A 124 0.42 -19.10 7.55
N ASN A 125 1.32 -18.25 7.01
CA ASN A 125 2.67 -18.59 6.58
C ASN A 125 3.57 -17.35 6.59
N ASP A 126 4.85 -17.51 6.27
CA ASP A 126 5.85 -16.43 6.32
C ASP A 126 5.59 -15.28 5.32
N TYR A 127 4.80 -15.51 4.28
CA TYR A 127 4.43 -14.51 3.27
C TYR A 127 3.17 -13.71 3.64
N ASP A 128 2.40 -14.13 4.65
CA ASP A 128 1.08 -13.59 4.98
C ASP A 128 1.11 -12.61 6.17
N PHE A 129 2.24 -11.89 6.35
CA PHE A 129 2.38 -10.83 7.33
C PHE A 129 2.38 -9.47 6.65
N HIS A 130 1.50 -8.56 7.05
CA HIS A 130 1.56 -7.17 6.61
C HIS A 130 2.67 -6.43 7.35
N LYS A 131 3.61 -5.87 6.60
CA LYS A 131 4.79 -5.13 7.08
C LYS A 131 4.69 -3.64 6.76
N GLY A 132 3.66 -3.24 6.01
CA GLY A 132 3.38 -1.87 5.63
C GLY A 132 1.89 -1.58 5.55
N GLY A 133 1.52 -0.31 5.55
CA GLY A 133 0.16 0.17 5.34
C GLY A 133 0.16 1.38 4.42
N PHE A 134 -0.87 1.49 3.59
CA PHE A 134 -0.97 2.49 2.54
C PHE A 134 -2.31 3.22 2.58
N ASN A 135 -2.26 4.50 2.30
CA ASN A 135 -3.38 5.28 1.80
C ASN A 135 -3.02 5.86 0.43
N PHE A 136 -3.99 6.44 -0.27
CA PHE A 136 -3.77 6.96 -1.62
C PHE A 136 -2.63 7.99 -1.65
N ARG A 137 -2.64 8.97 -0.74
CA ARG A 137 -1.65 10.06 -0.69
C ARG A 137 -0.22 9.54 -0.50
N TYR A 138 -0.04 8.58 0.39
CA TYR A 138 1.27 7.99 0.66
C TYR A 138 1.76 7.15 -0.53
N LEU A 139 0.90 6.28 -1.07
CA LEU A 139 1.23 5.45 -2.22
C LEU A 139 1.50 6.30 -3.47
N GLU A 140 0.69 7.34 -3.73
CA GLU A 140 0.93 8.29 -4.82
C GLU A 140 2.31 8.95 -4.69
N GLY A 141 2.68 9.42 -3.50
CA GLY A 141 3.98 10.03 -3.25
C GLY A 141 5.14 9.09 -3.56
N LEU A 142 5.05 7.83 -3.13
CA LEU A 142 6.06 6.80 -3.41
C LEU A 142 6.16 6.47 -4.91
N LEU A 143 5.03 6.33 -5.59
CA LEU A 143 4.99 6.05 -7.03
C LEU A 143 5.60 7.20 -7.84
N ARG A 144 5.24 8.44 -7.54
CA ARG A 144 5.83 9.61 -8.20
C ARG A 144 7.33 9.74 -7.94
N ALA A 145 7.78 9.48 -6.72
CA ALA A 145 9.20 9.45 -6.38
C ALA A 145 9.95 8.33 -7.12
N SER A 146 9.26 7.26 -7.48
CA SER A 146 9.82 6.15 -8.27
C SER A 146 9.76 6.37 -9.79
N GLY A 147 9.28 7.55 -10.26
CA GLY A 147 9.30 7.95 -11.66
C GLY A 147 7.98 7.78 -12.43
N PHE A 148 6.91 7.33 -11.78
CA PHE A 148 5.61 7.22 -12.45
C PHE A 148 5.02 8.61 -12.76
N ALA A 149 4.57 8.81 -14.01
CA ALA A 149 4.11 10.11 -14.50
C ALA A 149 2.67 10.42 -14.12
N SER A 150 1.79 9.41 -14.11
CA SER A 150 0.43 9.55 -13.61
C SER A 150 0.12 8.51 -12.55
N VAL A 151 -0.70 8.89 -11.58
CA VAL A 151 -1.18 8.01 -10.51
C VAL A 151 -2.62 8.38 -10.25
N THR A 152 -3.51 7.40 -10.34
CA THR A 152 -4.97 7.63 -10.23
C THR A 152 -5.60 6.51 -9.40
N GLU A 153 -6.43 6.87 -8.43
CA GLU A 153 -7.30 5.91 -7.76
C GLU A 153 -8.40 5.46 -8.72
N VAL A 154 -8.64 4.17 -8.79
CA VAL A 154 -9.60 3.56 -9.71
C VAL A 154 -10.45 2.52 -8.97
N PRO A 155 -11.65 2.16 -9.46
CA PRO A 155 -12.35 0.98 -8.97
C PRO A 155 -11.54 -0.29 -9.29
N PRO A 156 -11.80 -1.42 -8.60
CA PRO A 156 -11.24 -2.71 -8.99
C PRO A 156 -11.62 -3.01 -10.44
N THR A 157 -10.70 -3.65 -11.17
CA THR A 157 -10.94 -3.98 -12.59
C THR A 157 -11.39 -5.43 -12.77
N GLU A 158 -12.43 -5.66 -13.52
CA GLU A 158 -12.88 -6.98 -13.97
C GLU A 158 -12.25 -7.39 -15.32
N GLU A 159 -11.42 -6.53 -15.90
CA GLU A 159 -10.80 -6.74 -17.21
C GLU A 159 -9.99 -8.03 -17.30
N PHE A 160 -9.44 -8.51 -16.17
CA PHE A 160 -8.63 -9.71 -16.13
C PHE A 160 -9.42 -11.00 -15.93
N GLY A 161 -10.73 -10.90 -15.75
CA GLY A 161 -11.61 -12.07 -15.52
C GLY A 161 -11.44 -12.74 -14.16
N ILE A 162 -10.80 -12.07 -13.21
CA ILE A 162 -10.63 -12.54 -11.82
C ILE A 162 -11.27 -11.58 -10.83
N ARG A 163 -11.60 -12.09 -9.65
CA ARG A 163 -12.01 -11.31 -8.48
C ARG A 163 -11.16 -11.74 -7.30
N ASP A 164 -10.13 -10.98 -7.05
CA ASP A 164 -9.18 -11.21 -5.95
C ASP A 164 -9.40 -10.22 -4.78
N GLY A 165 -8.38 -10.04 -3.95
CA GLY A 165 -8.39 -9.12 -2.82
C GLY A 165 -8.71 -7.68 -3.20
N SER A 166 -8.48 -7.24 -4.46
CA SER A 166 -8.78 -5.89 -4.94
C SER A 166 -10.27 -5.53 -4.82
N PHE A 167 -11.14 -6.54 -4.86
CA PHE A 167 -12.59 -6.42 -4.68
C PHE A 167 -13.05 -6.56 -3.24
N SER A 168 -12.15 -6.64 -2.27
CA SER A 168 -12.50 -6.83 -0.87
C SER A 168 -13.51 -5.78 -0.42
N ASN A 169 -14.70 -6.26 -0.07
CA ASN A 169 -15.82 -5.45 0.39
C ASN A 169 -16.37 -6.09 1.67
N ARG A 170 -15.94 -5.58 2.82
CA ARG A 170 -16.39 -6.03 4.13
C ARG A 170 -17.80 -5.49 4.40
N PRO A 171 -18.50 -5.94 5.46
CA PRO A 171 -19.89 -5.54 5.72
C PRO A 171 -20.15 -4.03 5.66
N PHE A 172 -19.12 -3.22 5.85
CA PHE A 172 -19.21 -1.76 5.92
C PHE A 172 -18.64 -1.03 4.70
N GLY A 173 -18.31 -1.74 3.62
CA GLY A 173 -17.81 -1.15 2.38
C GLY A 173 -16.43 -1.65 1.97
N PRO A 174 -15.89 -1.10 0.87
CA PRO A 174 -14.61 -1.55 0.32
C PRO A 174 -13.47 -1.21 1.26
N VAL A 175 -12.52 -2.13 1.38
CA VAL A 175 -11.32 -1.99 2.23
C VAL A 175 -10.03 -1.96 1.42
N SER A 176 -10.11 -2.13 0.10
CA SER A 176 -8.95 -2.05 -0.78
C SER A 176 -8.87 -0.70 -1.48
N LEU A 177 -7.65 -0.17 -1.56
CA LEU A 177 -7.25 0.94 -2.40
C LEU A 177 -6.72 0.37 -3.72
N ASN A 178 -7.34 0.75 -4.82
CA ASN A 178 -6.92 0.35 -6.15
C ASN A 178 -6.35 1.57 -6.89
N VAL A 179 -5.14 1.43 -7.43
CA VAL A 179 -4.41 2.51 -8.08
C VAL A 179 -3.85 2.05 -9.42
N THR A 180 -3.99 2.89 -10.43
CA THR A 180 -3.26 2.75 -11.70
C THR A 180 -2.20 3.84 -11.79
N ALA A 181 -0.96 3.42 -12.08
CA ALA A 181 0.16 4.32 -12.35
C ALA A 181 0.74 4.05 -13.75
N THR A 182 1.15 5.09 -14.48
CA THR A 182 1.73 4.92 -15.82
C THR A 182 3.17 5.39 -15.86
N LYS A 183 4.01 4.63 -16.58
CA LYS A 183 5.37 5.05 -16.90
C LYS A 183 5.30 6.02 -18.08
N GLY A 184 5.44 7.31 -17.80
CA GLY A 184 5.48 8.35 -18.84
C GLY A 184 6.89 8.64 -19.33
N ALA A 185 7.01 9.39 -20.43
CA ALA A 185 8.28 10.01 -20.77
C ALA A 185 8.69 10.92 -19.61
N ALA A 186 9.86 10.65 -19.04
CA ALA A 186 10.33 11.28 -17.83
C ALA A 186 10.34 12.82 -17.96
N ARG A 187 9.31 13.47 -17.46
CA ARG A 187 9.52 14.75 -16.82
C ARG A 187 9.86 14.40 -15.37
N VAL A 188 11.15 14.29 -15.11
CA VAL A 188 11.66 14.36 -13.75
C VAL A 188 11.25 15.74 -13.23
N ARG A 189 10.04 15.86 -12.73
CA ARG A 189 9.78 16.82 -11.68
C ARG A 189 10.38 16.12 -10.47
N GLU A 190 11.54 16.58 -10.07
CA GLU A 190 11.94 16.45 -8.69
C GLU A 190 10.72 16.83 -7.86
N ALA A 191 10.00 15.83 -7.37
CA ALA A 191 9.04 16.06 -6.31
C ALA A 191 9.92 16.42 -5.11
N PRO A 192 9.99 17.67 -4.70
CA PRO A 192 10.54 17.94 -3.43
C PRO A 192 9.58 17.27 -2.44
N PHE A 193 10.02 16.22 -1.77
CA PHE A 193 9.63 15.99 -0.39
C PHE A 193 10.20 17.13 0.46
N CYS A 194 10.07 18.32 -0.06
CA CYS A 194 10.36 19.55 0.63
C CYS A 194 8.99 20.04 1.10
N HIS A 195 8.67 19.71 2.36
CA HIS A 195 7.63 20.47 3.04
C HIS A 195 7.84 21.92 2.70
N THR A 196 6.87 22.54 2.05
CA THR A 196 6.87 23.98 1.82
C THR A 196 7.13 24.66 3.17
N ALA A 197 7.67 25.87 3.18
CA ALA A 197 7.89 26.60 4.43
C ALA A 197 6.60 26.66 5.27
N LEU A 198 5.43 26.64 4.61
CA LEU A 198 4.11 26.59 5.22
C LEU A 198 3.83 25.24 5.90
N GLU A 199 4.15 24.11 5.25
CA GLU A 199 3.98 22.75 5.81
C GLU A 199 4.95 22.51 6.97
N LYS A 200 6.18 23.00 6.87
CA LYS A 200 7.14 23.00 8.00
C LYS A 200 6.63 23.83 9.17
N GLY A 201 6.02 24.99 8.88
CA GLY A 201 5.40 25.83 9.89
C GLY A 201 4.21 25.16 10.55
N LEU A 202 3.34 24.48 9.78
CA LEU A 202 2.20 23.73 10.28
C LEU A 202 2.64 22.56 11.17
N LEU A 203 3.65 21.79 10.72
CA LEU A 203 4.21 20.64 11.47
C LEU A 203 4.84 21.08 12.79
N LEU A 204 5.52 22.25 12.80
CA LEU A 204 6.07 22.85 14.02
C LEU A 204 4.97 23.34 14.94
N ALA A 205 3.90 23.93 14.42
CA ALA A 205 2.74 24.37 15.18
C ALA A 205 1.96 23.19 15.79
N GLU A 206 1.76 22.11 15.05
CA GLU A 206 1.16 20.87 15.55
C GLU A 206 1.99 20.26 16.67
N ARG A 207 3.32 20.17 16.52
CA ARG A 207 4.23 19.70 17.57
C ARG A 207 4.20 20.57 18.81
N ALA A 208 4.12 21.90 18.64
CA ALA A 208 4.02 22.84 19.75
C ALA A 208 2.71 22.69 20.50
N LEU A 209 1.58 22.48 19.79
CA LEU A 209 0.26 22.16 20.35
C LEU A 209 0.26 20.84 21.10
N GLU A 210 0.87 19.79 20.55
CA GLU A 210 0.98 18.50 21.25
C GLU A 210 1.80 18.61 22.53
N ILE A 211 2.92 19.34 22.50
CA ILE A 211 3.75 19.57 23.70
C ILE A 211 2.95 20.38 24.72
N GLY A 212 2.24 21.44 24.30
CA GLY A 212 1.37 22.22 25.17
C GLY A 212 0.27 21.40 25.81
N LEU A 213 -0.40 20.52 25.06
CA LEU A 213 -1.43 19.63 25.56
C LEU A 213 -0.88 18.62 26.59
N ARG A 214 0.31 18.05 26.32
CA ARG A 214 1.00 17.15 27.28
C ARG A 214 1.35 17.85 28.59
N VAL A 215 1.78 19.11 28.51
CA VAL A 215 2.07 19.92 29.71
C VAL A 215 0.81 20.18 30.52
N ILE A 216 -0.30 20.59 29.85
CA ILE A 216 -1.59 20.84 30.51
C ILE A 216 -2.11 19.56 31.19
N VAL A 217 -2.04 18.41 30.50
CA VAL A 217 -2.45 17.12 31.09
C VAL A 217 -1.62 16.78 32.32
N ARG A 218 -0.29 16.97 32.25
CA ARG A 218 0.59 16.73 33.42
C ARG A 218 0.28 17.64 34.59
N ILE A 219 0.02 18.92 34.35
CA ILE A 219 -0.36 19.89 35.39
C ILE A 219 -1.71 19.45 36.00
N ARG A 220 -2.68 19.09 35.20
CA ARG A 220 -4.01 18.64 35.66
C ARG A 220 -3.92 17.38 36.51
N LEU A 221 -3.13 16.41 36.11
CA LEU A 221 -2.88 15.19 36.87
C LEU A 221 -2.14 15.48 38.19
N ALA A 222 -1.19 16.40 38.20
CA ALA A 222 -0.49 16.81 39.40
C ALA A 222 -1.41 17.50 40.41
N LEU A 223 -2.35 18.34 39.91
CA LEU A 223 -3.35 19.01 40.74
C LEU A 223 -4.38 18.02 41.34
N ILE A 224 -4.80 17.01 40.56
CA ILE A 224 -5.68 15.94 41.05
C ILE A 224 -4.97 15.13 42.14
N ARG A 225 -3.72 14.75 41.97
CA ARG A 225 -2.91 14.01 42.97
C ARG A 225 -2.73 14.81 44.26
N ARG A 226 -2.58 16.13 44.20
CA ARG A 226 -2.51 16.99 45.40
C ARG A 226 -3.80 17.07 46.15
N ARG A 227 -4.96 16.99 45.48
CA ARG A 227 -6.29 16.99 46.11
C ARG A 227 -6.65 15.65 46.75
N SER A 228 -6.03 14.56 46.27
CA SER A 228 -6.28 13.20 46.77
C SER A 228 -5.29 12.74 47.85
N ALA A 229 -4.34 13.58 48.25
CA ALA A 229 -3.45 13.25 49.35
C ALA A 229 -4.19 13.31 50.67
N PRO A 230 -4.28 12.21 51.46
CA PRO A 230 -4.94 12.21 52.75
C PRO A 230 -4.23 13.21 53.67
N GLY A 231 -5.00 14.13 54.26
CA GLY A 231 -4.51 15.09 55.21
C GLY A 231 -3.79 14.35 56.35
N ARG A 232 -2.54 14.67 56.60
CA ARG A 232 -1.87 14.28 57.82
C ARG A 232 -2.58 15.00 58.98
N THR A 233 -3.42 14.29 59.68
CA THR A 233 -3.91 14.71 61.00
C THR A 233 -2.72 14.71 61.94
N ARG A 234 -2.51 15.85 62.59
CA ARG A 234 -1.56 15.97 63.72
C ARG A 234 -2.26 15.38 64.95
#